data_a1be0397119a23adbe650bb8bb5486f0
#
_entry.id   a1be0397119a23adbe650bb8bb5486f0
#
_cell.length_a   1.000
_cell.length_b   1.000
_cell.length_c   1.000
_cell.angle_alpha   90.00
_cell.angle_beta   90.00
_cell.angle_gamma   90.00
#
_symmetry.space_group_name_H-M   'P 1'
#
loop_
_entity.id
_entity.type
_entity.pdbx_description
1 polymer ?
#
loop_
_entity_poly.entity_id
_entity_poly.type
_entity_poly.pdbx_seq_one_letter_code
_entity_poly.pdbx_strand_id
1 'polypeptide(L)'
;MITVMTFPDRHLTEGELIIAKFRSHWRLLFVPIGWVVLAIVAIVLVYRVIVPDEPTIALVITGVLVLALIPLAVKPVIDWWFTLYVLTDERLITRSGVIARSGVEIPLENINNVNFEQSIIERILKSGDLLIESAGESGQSRFDDIPQPEEFQALLYKTREARSKLLGQAQVTQVAAPDATVQLERLTKLHREGVITDEEYAAKRQSLLDQI
;
A
#
# COMPACT_ATOMS: atom_id res chain seq x y z
N MET A 1 -2.95 -16.92 -10.98
CA MET A 1 -4.43 -16.71 -11.01
C MET A 1 -4.80 -16.00 -9.71
N ILE A 2 -4.92 -14.68 -9.74
CA ILE A 2 -5.13 -13.83 -8.55
C ILE A 2 -6.61 -13.83 -8.25
N THR A 3 -6.99 -14.49 -7.15
CA THR A 3 -8.40 -14.56 -6.69
C THR A 3 -8.84 -13.17 -6.25
N VAL A 4 -9.82 -12.65 -6.97
CA VAL A 4 -10.42 -11.33 -6.73
C VAL A 4 -11.26 -11.37 -5.45
N MET A 5 -10.68 -10.99 -4.30
CA MET A 5 -11.50 -10.43 -3.25
C MET A 5 -11.76 -8.97 -3.59
N THR A 6 -13.02 -8.61 -3.66
CA THR A 6 -13.45 -7.25 -3.98
C THR A 6 -13.01 -6.32 -2.85
N PHE A 7 -12.06 -5.45 -3.13
CA PHE A 7 -11.80 -4.28 -2.30
C PHE A 7 -13.05 -3.42 -2.39
N PRO A 8 -13.68 -3.02 -1.29
CA PRO A 8 -14.89 -2.22 -1.38
C PRO A 8 -14.57 -0.85 -1.99
N ASP A 9 -15.17 -0.54 -3.13
CA ASP A 9 -14.98 0.72 -3.89
C ASP A 9 -15.24 1.98 -3.04
N ARG A 10 -16.03 1.83 -1.98
CA ARG A 10 -16.32 2.90 -0.98
C ARG A 10 -15.09 3.45 -0.23
N HIS A 11 -13.92 2.84 -0.38
CA HIS A 11 -12.67 3.28 0.23
C HIS A 11 -11.72 3.95 -0.77
N LEU A 12 -12.13 4.02 -2.03
CA LEU A 12 -11.42 4.74 -3.08
C LEU A 12 -12.00 6.14 -3.22
N THR A 13 -11.14 7.09 -3.57
CA THR A 13 -11.56 8.43 -3.98
C THR A 13 -12.23 8.35 -5.36
N GLU A 14 -13.13 9.27 -5.67
CA GLU A 14 -13.73 9.33 -7.01
C GLU A 14 -12.65 9.48 -8.08
N GLY A 15 -12.58 8.51 -8.99
CA GLY A 15 -11.59 8.47 -10.07
C GLY A 15 -10.29 7.73 -9.74
N GLU A 16 -10.07 7.26 -8.50
CA GLU A 16 -8.88 6.52 -8.08
C GLU A 16 -8.85 5.12 -8.69
N LEU A 17 -7.76 4.75 -9.37
CA LEU A 17 -7.61 3.49 -10.09
C LEU A 17 -6.71 2.52 -9.32
N ILE A 18 -7.16 1.27 -9.17
CA ILE A 18 -6.35 0.20 -8.60
C ILE A 18 -5.38 -0.31 -9.68
N ILE A 19 -4.07 -0.18 -9.42
CA ILE A 19 -2.99 -0.64 -10.31
C ILE A 19 -2.59 -2.06 -9.97
N ALA A 20 -2.42 -2.37 -8.68
CA ALA A 20 -2.07 -3.71 -8.23
C ALA A 20 -2.76 -4.04 -6.91
N LYS A 21 -3.08 -5.33 -6.74
CA LYS A 21 -3.71 -5.86 -5.54
C LYS A 21 -3.17 -7.25 -5.27
N PHE A 22 -2.64 -7.48 -4.07
CA PHE A 22 -2.10 -8.78 -3.69
C PHE A 22 -2.22 -9.00 -2.19
N ARG A 23 -1.99 -10.24 -1.76
CA ARG A 23 -1.90 -10.65 -0.37
C ARG A 23 -0.48 -10.98 0.00
N SER A 24 -0.22 -11.04 1.31
CA SER A 24 1.04 -11.59 1.81
C SER A 24 1.30 -12.99 1.23
N HIS A 25 2.56 -13.30 1.01
CA HIS A 25 2.96 -14.56 0.41
C HIS A 25 2.60 -15.76 1.31
N TRP A 26 2.23 -16.89 0.71
CA TRP A 26 1.85 -18.12 1.41
C TRP A 26 2.96 -18.70 2.30
N ARG A 27 4.19 -18.23 2.17
CA ARG A 27 5.32 -18.57 3.04
C ARG A 27 5.02 -18.36 4.53
N LEU A 28 4.21 -17.34 4.86
CA LEU A 28 3.74 -17.11 6.23
C LEU A 28 3.08 -18.34 6.87
N LEU A 29 2.52 -19.24 6.05
CA LEU A 29 1.89 -20.46 6.52
C LEU A 29 2.88 -21.57 6.93
N PHE A 30 4.17 -21.47 6.60
CA PHE A 30 5.15 -22.47 7.00
C PHE A 30 5.30 -22.56 8.51
N VAL A 31 5.31 -21.43 9.20
CA VAL A 31 5.43 -21.39 10.66
C VAL A 31 4.25 -22.08 11.35
N PRO A 32 2.98 -21.73 11.07
CA PRO A 32 1.85 -22.43 11.66
C PRO A 32 1.79 -23.91 11.26
N ILE A 33 2.14 -24.27 10.02
CA ILE A 33 2.22 -25.69 9.60
C ILE A 33 3.28 -26.42 10.43
N GLY A 34 4.45 -25.82 10.67
CA GLY A 34 5.49 -26.38 11.52
C GLY A 34 5.00 -26.66 12.94
N TRP A 35 4.25 -25.74 13.54
CA TRP A 35 3.62 -25.93 14.86
C TRP A 35 2.62 -27.07 14.86
N VAL A 36 1.78 -27.19 13.83
CA VAL A 36 0.82 -28.30 13.69
C VAL A 36 1.56 -29.63 13.60
N VAL A 37 2.60 -29.74 12.78
CA VAL A 37 3.40 -30.95 12.63
C VAL A 37 4.07 -31.32 13.97
N LEU A 38 4.65 -30.34 14.65
CA LEU A 38 5.28 -30.56 15.95
C LEU A 38 4.27 -31.06 16.99
N ALA A 39 3.08 -30.48 17.03
CA ALA A 39 2.02 -30.91 17.94
C ALA A 39 1.55 -32.33 17.62
N ILE A 40 1.40 -32.71 16.36
CA ILE A 40 1.05 -34.07 15.95
C ILE A 40 2.12 -35.05 16.43
N VAL A 41 3.39 -34.74 16.22
CA VAL A 41 4.52 -35.60 16.69
C VAL A 41 4.47 -35.74 18.22
N ALA A 42 4.29 -34.61 18.93
CA ALA A 42 4.20 -34.64 20.40
C ALA A 42 3.02 -35.48 20.89
N ILE A 43 1.85 -35.37 20.27
CA ILE A 43 0.67 -36.18 20.61
C ILE A 43 0.96 -37.67 20.36
N VAL A 44 1.55 -38.02 19.22
CA VAL A 44 1.91 -39.42 18.92
C VAL A 44 2.86 -39.98 19.97
N LEU A 45 3.86 -39.20 20.38
CA LEU A 45 4.81 -39.63 21.42
C LEU A 45 4.11 -39.81 22.79
N VAL A 46 3.23 -38.88 23.15
CA VAL A 46 2.42 -39.00 24.39
C VAL A 46 1.62 -40.30 24.39
N TYR A 47 0.94 -40.61 23.29
CA TYR A 47 0.16 -41.87 23.18
C TYR A 47 1.03 -43.10 23.15
N ARG A 48 2.23 -43.05 22.60
CA ARG A 48 3.17 -44.19 22.58
C ARG A 48 3.81 -44.48 23.92
N VAL A 49 4.06 -43.44 24.74
CA VAL A 49 4.85 -43.57 25.97
C VAL A 49 3.94 -43.58 27.21
N ILE A 50 2.89 -42.75 27.26
CA ILE A 50 2.11 -42.53 28.48
C ILE A 50 0.79 -43.29 28.51
N VAL A 51 0.12 -43.49 27.37
CA VAL A 51 -1.22 -44.13 27.32
C VAL A 51 -1.22 -45.59 27.87
N PRO A 52 -0.15 -46.43 27.67
CA PRO A 52 -0.17 -47.76 28.21
C PRO A 52 -0.42 -47.82 29.71
N ASP A 53 0.08 -46.83 30.47
CA ASP A 53 0.02 -46.84 31.92
C ASP A 53 -1.04 -45.86 32.48
N GLU A 54 -1.20 -44.66 31.85
CA GLU A 54 -2.02 -43.57 32.40
C GLU A 54 -2.84 -42.83 31.31
N PRO A 55 -3.95 -43.38 30.83
CA PRO A 55 -4.72 -42.78 29.71
C PRO A 55 -5.31 -41.39 30.04
N THR A 56 -5.65 -41.14 31.31
CA THR A 56 -6.21 -39.85 31.74
C THR A 56 -5.19 -38.72 31.64
N ILE A 57 -3.94 -38.98 32.01
CA ILE A 57 -2.84 -38.03 31.92
C ILE A 57 -2.56 -37.71 30.43
N ALA A 58 -2.55 -38.71 29.58
CA ALA A 58 -2.35 -38.53 28.15
C ALA A 58 -3.46 -37.63 27.53
N LEU A 59 -4.70 -37.83 27.93
CA LEU A 59 -5.81 -36.99 27.46
C LEU A 59 -5.68 -35.53 27.91
N VAL A 60 -5.27 -35.28 29.16
CA VAL A 60 -5.04 -33.93 29.67
C VAL A 60 -3.90 -33.24 28.92
N ILE A 61 -2.76 -33.93 28.72
CA ILE A 61 -1.63 -33.38 27.99
C ILE A 61 -2.05 -33.04 26.55
N THR A 62 -2.77 -33.93 25.87
CA THR A 62 -3.26 -33.69 24.51
C THR A 62 -4.19 -32.46 24.47
N GLY A 63 -5.08 -32.34 25.43
CA GLY A 63 -5.99 -31.19 25.54
C GLY A 63 -5.23 -29.86 25.70
N VAL A 64 -4.20 -29.86 26.55
CA VAL A 64 -3.32 -28.68 26.73
C VAL A 64 -2.53 -28.36 25.45
N LEU A 65 -1.97 -29.36 24.77
CA LEU A 65 -1.25 -29.17 23.50
C LEU A 65 -2.16 -28.61 22.41
N VAL A 66 -3.35 -29.15 22.25
CA VAL A 66 -4.33 -28.65 21.27
C VAL A 66 -4.76 -27.23 21.61
N LEU A 67 -5.02 -26.91 22.88
CA LEU A 67 -5.40 -25.56 23.31
C LEU A 67 -4.27 -24.54 23.04
N ALA A 68 -3.02 -24.93 23.30
CA ALA A 68 -1.85 -24.09 23.02
C ALA A 68 -1.61 -23.88 21.51
N LEU A 69 -1.99 -24.86 20.69
CA LEU A 69 -1.82 -24.79 19.23
C LEU A 69 -2.77 -23.76 18.58
N ILE A 70 -3.94 -23.53 19.17
CA ILE A 70 -4.94 -22.60 18.60
C ILE A 70 -4.33 -21.21 18.32
N PRO A 71 -3.78 -20.49 19.30
CA PRO A 71 -3.20 -19.16 19.04
C PRO A 71 -1.96 -19.23 18.13
N LEU A 72 -1.17 -20.29 18.18
CA LEU A 72 0.06 -20.44 17.41
C LEU A 72 -0.18 -20.76 15.94
N ALA A 73 -1.23 -21.48 15.62
CA ALA A 73 -1.54 -21.90 14.25
C ALA A 73 -2.65 -21.04 13.62
N VAL A 74 -3.73 -20.78 14.36
CA VAL A 74 -4.92 -20.11 13.80
C VAL A 74 -4.68 -18.63 13.57
N LYS A 75 -4.03 -17.93 14.52
CA LYS A 75 -3.77 -16.48 14.38
C LYS A 75 -2.98 -16.14 13.13
N PRO A 76 -1.81 -16.74 12.83
CA PRO A 76 -1.06 -16.42 11.61
C PRO A 76 -1.84 -16.72 10.32
N VAL A 77 -2.65 -17.77 10.30
CA VAL A 77 -3.51 -18.10 9.15
C VAL A 77 -4.56 -17.01 8.93
N ILE A 78 -5.19 -16.56 10.03
CA ILE A 78 -6.16 -15.48 9.97
C ILE A 78 -5.48 -14.19 9.49
N ASP A 79 -4.35 -13.81 10.09
CA ASP A 79 -3.60 -12.61 9.70
C ASP A 79 -3.22 -12.65 8.22
N TRP A 80 -2.71 -13.79 7.72
CA TRP A 80 -2.43 -13.97 6.29
C TRP A 80 -3.68 -13.83 5.42
N TRP A 81 -4.80 -14.41 5.82
CA TRP A 81 -6.04 -14.38 5.03
C TRP A 81 -6.61 -12.98 4.90
N PHE A 82 -6.49 -12.16 5.94
CA PHE A 82 -7.08 -10.83 6.05
C PHE A 82 -6.11 -9.67 5.81
N THR A 83 -4.85 -9.95 5.48
CA THR A 83 -3.91 -8.92 5.06
C THR A 83 -3.98 -8.71 3.55
N LEU A 84 -4.25 -7.49 3.16
CA LEU A 84 -4.39 -7.06 1.78
C LEU A 84 -3.55 -5.83 1.51
N TYR A 85 -2.80 -5.86 0.42
CA TYR A 85 -2.03 -4.74 -0.12
C TYR A 85 -2.67 -4.27 -1.41
N VAL A 86 -2.89 -2.97 -1.53
CA VAL A 86 -3.50 -2.33 -2.71
C VAL A 86 -2.65 -1.13 -3.09
N LEU A 87 -2.13 -1.15 -4.31
CA LEU A 87 -1.48 -0.01 -4.93
C LEU A 87 -2.46 0.66 -5.87
N THR A 88 -2.72 1.93 -5.63
CA THR A 88 -3.51 2.78 -6.53
C THR A 88 -2.61 3.77 -7.27
N ASP A 89 -3.18 4.57 -8.13
CA ASP A 89 -2.49 5.68 -8.78
C ASP A 89 -2.23 6.88 -7.85
N GLU A 90 -2.78 6.87 -6.62
CA GLU A 90 -2.63 7.94 -5.64
C GLU A 90 -1.86 7.52 -4.39
N ARG A 91 -2.06 6.31 -3.90
CA ARG A 91 -1.53 5.85 -2.61
C ARG A 91 -1.31 4.34 -2.56
N LEU A 92 -0.48 3.93 -1.60
CA LEU A 92 -0.35 2.54 -1.20
C LEU A 92 -1.21 2.31 0.06
N ILE A 93 -2.10 1.34 -0.02
CA ILE A 93 -3.04 1.01 1.06
C ILE A 93 -2.72 -0.39 1.56
N THR A 94 -2.55 -0.52 2.87
CA THR A 94 -2.47 -1.82 3.55
C THR A 94 -3.62 -1.95 4.51
N ARG A 95 -4.25 -3.10 4.52
CA ARG A 95 -5.28 -3.43 5.49
C ARG A 95 -5.03 -4.80 6.07
N SER A 96 -5.07 -4.89 7.38
CA SER A 96 -4.89 -6.14 8.12
C SER A 96 -5.87 -6.23 9.30
N GLY A 97 -6.13 -7.46 9.73
CA GLY A 97 -6.91 -7.78 10.92
C GLY A 97 -8.40 -8.00 10.68
N VAL A 98 -8.97 -8.86 11.52
CA VAL A 98 -10.40 -9.26 11.53
C VAL A 98 -11.16 -8.53 12.61
N ILE A 99 -10.70 -8.63 13.85
CA ILE A 99 -11.34 -8.06 15.05
C ILE A 99 -10.83 -6.63 15.26
N ALA A 100 -9.50 -6.47 15.40
CA ALA A 100 -8.85 -5.18 15.37
C ALA A 100 -8.37 -4.92 13.94
N ARG A 101 -8.94 -3.92 13.29
CA ARG A 101 -8.56 -3.54 11.93
C ARG A 101 -7.51 -2.45 12.01
N SER A 102 -6.37 -2.70 11.40
CA SER A 102 -5.34 -1.70 11.18
C SER A 102 -5.18 -1.46 9.68
N GLY A 103 -4.91 -0.23 9.33
CA GLY A 103 -4.64 0.16 7.95
C GLY A 103 -3.59 1.25 7.93
N VAL A 104 -2.68 1.15 6.98
CA VAL A 104 -1.71 2.19 6.68
C VAL A 104 -1.98 2.65 5.25
N GLU A 105 -2.12 3.94 5.07
CA GLU A 105 -2.28 4.57 3.76
C GLU A 105 -1.14 5.56 3.57
N ILE A 106 -0.34 5.33 2.55
CA ILE A 106 0.84 6.16 2.24
C ILE A 106 0.63 6.78 0.86
N PRO A 107 0.38 8.11 0.77
CA PRO A 107 0.35 8.81 -0.51
C PRO A 107 1.65 8.63 -1.27
N LEU A 108 1.59 8.43 -2.59
CA LEU A 108 2.77 8.19 -3.41
C LEU A 108 3.76 9.36 -3.39
N GLU A 109 3.25 10.59 -3.20
CA GLU A 109 4.05 11.81 -3.07
C GLU A 109 4.93 11.80 -1.81
N ASN A 110 4.45 11.15 -0.74
CA ASN A 110 5.15 11.08 0.55
C ASN A 110 6.17 9.94 0.64
N ILE A 111 6.27 9.08 -0.35
CA ILE A 111 7.25 7.99 -0.39
C ILE A 111 8.62 8.58 -0.76
N ASN A 112 9.56 8.52 0.17
CA ASN A 112 10.93 8.99 -0.05
C ASN A 112 11.79 7.89 -0.66
N ASN A 113 11.81 6.72 -0.02
CA ASN A 113 12.64 5.58 -0.41
C ASN A 113 11.87 4.25 -0.22
N VAL A 114 12.22 3.27 -1.03
CA VAL A 114 11.65 1.93 -0.97
C VAL A 114 12.79 0.94 -1.04
N ASN A 115 13.05 0.26 0.05
CA ASN A 115 14.04 -0.79 0.15
C ASN A 115 13.34 -2.14 0.20
N PHE A 116 13.93 -3.16 -0.39
CA PHE A 116 13.47 -4.53 -0.20
C PHE A 116 14.58 -5.37 0.42
N GLU A 117 14.17 -6.34 1.22
CA GLU A 117 15.04 -7.32 1.85
C GLU A 117 14.58 -8.72 1.46
N GLN A 118 15.54 -9.57 1.07
CA GLN A 118 15.29 -10.95 0.74
C GLN A 118 16.40 -11.85 1.30
N SER A 119 16.03 -12.81 2.12
CA SER A 119 16.90 -13.93 2.48
C SER A 119 17.00 -14.92 1.33
N ILE A 120 17.96 -15.84 1.40
CA ILE A 120 18.17 -16.87 0.36
C ILE A 120 16.90 -17.71 0.14
N ILE A 121 16.20 -18.06 1.22
CA ILE A 121 14.95 -18.84 1.16
C ILE A 121 13.84 -18.02 0.51
N GLU A 122 13.71 -16.76 0.88
CA GLU A 122 12.72 -15.84 0.31
C GLU A 122 12.93 -15.62 -1.17
N ARG A 123 14.18 -15.51 -1.59
CA ARG A 123 14.53 -15.38 -3.01
C ARG A 123 14.11 -16.61 -3.83
N ILE A 124 14.31 -17.82 -3.30
CA ILE A 124 13.86 -19.07 -3.94
C ILE A 124 12.32 -19.10 -4.03
N LEU A 125 11.63 -18.64 -2.99
CA LEU A 125 10.17 -18.60 -2.90
C LEU A 125 9.56 -17.38 -3.62
N LYS A 126 10.39 -16.46 -4.15
CA LYS A 126 9.97 -15.19 -4.76
C LYS A 126 9.12 -14.33 -3.82
N SER A 127 9.50 -14.30 -2.56
CA SER A 127 8.92 -13.41 -1.53
C SER A 127 10.01 -12.54 -0.92
N GLY A 128 9.62 -11.52 -0.17
CA GLY A 128 10.53 -10.67 0.60
C GLY A 128 9.77 -9.55 1.29
N ASP A 129 10.52 -8.77 2.06
CA ASP A 129 9.95 -7.67 2.82
C ASP A 129 10.26 -6.35 2.13
N LEU A 130 9.32 -5.43 2.18
CA LEU A 130 9.49 -4.05 1.71
C LEU A 130 9.52 -3.09 2.89
N LEU A 131 10.53 -2.23 2.90
CA LEU A 131 10.66 -1.14 3.85
C LEU A 131 10.45 0.17 3.10
N ILE A 132 9.36 0.86 3.41
CA ILE A 132 8.99 2.12 2.78
C ILE A 132 9.25 3.26 3.77
N GLU A 133 10.10 4.19 3.38
CA GLU A 133 10.35 5.42 4.11
C GLU A 133 9.43 6.51 3.59
N SER A 134 8.63 7.09 4.47
CA SER A 134 7.68 8.14 4.12
C SER A 134 7.88 9.39 4.95
N ALA A 135 7.57 10.55 4.36
CA ALA A 135 7.52 11.82 5.04
C ALA A 135 6.24 11.91 5.88
N GLY A 136 6.26 11.42 7.13
CA GLY A 136 5.12 11.44 8.04
C GLY A 136 5.50 10.98 9.44
N GLU A 137 4.55 11.01 10.37
CA GLU A 137 4.79 10.63 11.78
C GLU A 137 5.29 9.18 11.94
N SER A 138 4.94 8.28 11.02
CA SER A 138 5.38 6.87 11.05
C SER A 138 6.79 6.64 10.51
N GLY A 139 7.41 7.62 9.82
CA GLY A 139 8.78 7.57 9.29
C GLY A 139 9.09 6.38 8.38
N GLN A 140 8.93 5.18 8.91
CA GLN A 140 9.15 3.90 8.21
C GLN A 140 7.96 2.97 8.36
N SER A 141 7.56 2.34 7.25
CA SER A 141 6.53 1.30 7.23
C SER A 141 7.09 0.03 6.61
N ARG A 142 6.99 -1.09 7.35
CA ARG A 142 7.41 -2.41 6.88
C ARG A 142 6.21 -3.19 6.36
N PHE A 143 6.41 -3.83 5.22
CA PHE A 143 5.42 -4.68 4.57
C PHE A 143 6.05 -6.05 4.38
N ASP A 144 5.60 -7.02 5.19
CA ASP A 144 6.21 -8.33 5.25
C ASP A 144 5.63 -9.27 4.19
N ASP A 145 6.49 -10.19 3.71
CA ASP A 145 6.12 -11.29 2.83
C ASP A 145 5.39 -10.86 1.54
N ILE A 146 5.89 -9.82 0.89
CA ILE A 146 5.38 -9.39 -0.41
C ILE A 146 5.84 -10.37 -1.49
N PRO A 147 4.92 -10.82 -2.38
CA PRO A 147 5.31 -11.59 -3.55
C PRO A 147 6.05 -10.69 -4.54
N GLN A 148 7.17 -11.20 -5.08
CA GLN A 148 8.00 -10.52 -6.09
C GLN A 148 8.37 -9.07 -5.72
N PRO A 149 9.08 -8.83 -4.60
CA PRO A 149 9.31 -7.49 -4.07
C PRO A 149 10.06 -6.57 -5.03
N GLU A 150 10.98 -7.11 -5.84
CA GLU A 150 11.70 -6.33 -6.87
C GLU A 150 10.75 -5.78 -7.95
N GLU A 151 9.83 -6.63 -8.43
CA GLU A 151 8.85 -6.22 -9.44
C GLU A 151 7.85 -5.21 -8.86
N PHE A 152 7.46 -5.41 -7.61
CA PHE A 152 6.56 -4.50 -6.91
C PHE A 152 7.23 -3.14 -6.64
N GLN A 153 8.50 -3.13 -6.22
CA GLN A 153 9.28 -1.90 -6.07
C GLN A 153 9.34 -1.12 -7.38
N ALA A 154 9.66 -1.80 -8.48
CA ALA A 154 9.72 -1.18 -9.81
C ALA A 154 8.36 -0.61 -10.24
N LEU A 155 7.26 -1.35 -9.98
CA LEU A 155 5.90 -0.89 -10.27
C LEU A 155 5.54 0.35 -9.44
N LEU A 156 5.89 0.36 -8.16
CA LEU A 156 5.63 1.47 -7.26
C LEU A 156 6.36 2.74 -7.71
N TYR A 157 7.65 2.64 -8.06
CA TYR A 157 8.40 3.79 -8.60
C TYR A 157 7.82 4.30 -9.91
N LYS A 158 7.43 3.41 -10.82
CA LYS A 158 6.78 3.78 -12.09
C LYS A 158 5.47 4.52 -11.86
N THR A 159 4.65 4.04 -10.92
CA THR A 159 3.38 4.68 -10.59
C THR A 159 3.58 6.05 -9.96
N ARG A 160 4.53 6.16 -9.02
CA ARG A 160 4.91 7.43 -8.40
C ARG A 160 5.39 8.45 -9.43
N GLU A 161 6.22 8.03 -10.38
CA GLU A 161 6.71 8.91 -11.45
C GLU A 161 5.58 9.39 -12.36
N ALA A 162 4.64 8.50 -12.72
CA ALA A 162 3.47 8.87 -13.50
C ALA A 162 2.60 9.90 -12.76
N ARG A 163 2.35 9.70 -11.46
CA ARG A 163 1.61 10.62 -10.60
C ARG A 163 2.31 11.99 -10.52
N SER A 164 3.62 12.00 -10.28
CA SER A 164 4.40 13.24 -10.21
C SER A 164 4.33 14.05 -11.51
N LYS A 165 4.37 13.39 -12.67
CA LYS A 165 4.22 14.04 -13.98
C LYS A 165 2.84 14.67 -14.15
N LEU A 166 1.77 13.97 -13.76
CA LEU A 166 0.41 14.49 -13.81
C LEU A 166 0.23 15.74 -12.94
N LEU A 167 0.73 15.69 -11.70
CA LEU A 167 0.67 16.83 -10.77
C LEU A 167 1.49 18.01 -11.27
N GLY A 168 2.67 17.77 -11.82
CA GLY A 168 3.50 18.81 -12.42
C GLY A 168 2.83 19.48 -13.63
N GLN A 169 2.17 18.70 -14.49
CA GLN A 169 1.40 19.25 -15.61
C GLN A 169 0.20 20.06 -15.16
N ALA A 170 -0.53 19.60 -14.14
CA ALA A 170 -1.66 20.33 -13.58
C ALA A 170 -1.24 21.69 -13.00
N GLN A 171 -0.09 21.74 -12.30
CA GLN A 171 0.46 22.99 -11.77
C GLN A 171 0.88 23.94 -12.89
N VAL A 172 1.53 23.45 -13.95
CA VAL A 172 1.90 24.28 -15.11
C VAL A 172 0.67 24.85 -15.81
N THR A 173 -0.40 24.09 -15.92
CA THR A 173 -1.65 24.56 -16.53
C THR A 173 -2.33 25.63 -15.67
N GLN A 174 -2.27 25.51 -14.35
CA GLN A 174 -2.82 26.56 -13.44
C GLN A 174 -1.97 27.85 -13.45
N VAL A 175 -0.65 27.73 -13.59
CA VAL A 175 0.24 28.92 -13.70
C VAL A 175 0.19 29.54 -15.10
N ALA A 176 -0.15 28.76 -16.14
CA ALA A 176 -0.21 29.22 -17.53
C ALA A 176 -1.47 30.03 -17.89
N ALA A 177 -2.48 30.08 -17.03
CA ALA A 177 -3.60 31.00 -17.15
C ALA A 177 -3.46 32.11 -16.08
N PRO A 178 -2.66 33.15 -16.35
CA PRO A 178 -2.61 34.28 -15.44
C PRO A 178 -4.01 34.85 -15.38
N ASP A 179 -4.49 35.06 -14.14
CA ASP A 179 -5.80 35.63 -13.85
C ASP A 179 -6.02 36.85 -14.78
N ALA A 180 -7.20 36.94 -15.39
CA ALA A 180 -7.52 38.03 -16.32
C ALA A 180 -7.28 39.42 -15.70
N THR A 181 -7.41 39.53 -14.37
CA THR A 181 -7.05 40.73 -13.60
C THR A 181 -5.55 41.07 -13.70
N VAL A 182 -4.66 40.09 -13.59
CA VAL A 182 -3.20 40.26 -13.70
C VAL A 182 -2.82 40.62 -15.14
N GLN A 183 -3.51 40.02 -16.12
CA GLN A 183 -3.31 40.38 -17.53
C GLN A 183 -3.77 41.81 -17.85
N LEU A 184 -4.87 42.25 -17.27
CA LEU A 184 -5.36 43.64 -17.38
C LEU A 184 -4.38 44.64 -16.74
N GLU A 185 -3.82 44.32 -15.58
CA GLU A 185 -2.80 45.19 -14.96
C GLU A 185 -1.55 45.31 -15.83
N ARG A 186 -1.04 44.18 -16.37
CA ARG A 186 0.11 44.18 -17.30
C ARG A 186 -0.20 44.97 -18.56
N LEU A 187 -1.39 44.80 -19.12
CA LEU A 187 -1.81 45.53 -20.31
C LEU A 187 -1.86 47.04 -20.05
N THR A 188 -2.39 47.44 -18.89
CA THR A 188 -2.45 48.87 -18.46
C THR A 188 -1.04 49.44 -18.25
N LYS A 189 -0.13 48.66 -17.71
CA LYS A 189 1.29 49.07 -17.56
C LYS A 189 1.97 49.32 -18.91
N LEU A 190 1.86 48.35 -19.85
CA LEU A 190 2.43 48.46 -21.19
C LEU A 190 1.87 49.68 -21.96
N HIS A 191 0.58 49.98 -21.82
CA HIS A 191 -0.05 51.13 -22.39
C HIS A 191 0.52 52.43 -21.79
N ARG A 192 0.69 52.51 -20.48
CA ARG A 192 1.24 53.67 -19.76
C ARG A 192 2.73 53.91 -20.14
N GLU A 193 3.47 52.83 -20.43
CA GLU A 193 4.87 52.88 -20.88
C GLU A 193 5.02 53.22 -22.39
N GLY A 194 3.90 53.39 -23.10
CA GLY A 194 3.87 53.73 -24.53
C GLY A 194 4.29 52.59 -25.44
N VAL A 195 4.32 51.33 -24.95
CA VAL A 195 4.72 50.15 -25.71
C VAL A 195 3.61 49.68 -26.66
N ILE A 196 2.35 49.93 -26.32
CA ILE A 196 1.18 49.57 -27.11
C ILE A 196 0.35 50.80 -27.39
N THR A 197 -0.33 50.78 -28.54
CA THR A 197 -1.19 51.89 -28.96
C THR A 197 -2.56 51.85 -28.25
N ASP A 198 -3.28 52.96 -28.30
CA ASP A 198 -4.67 53.09 -27.71
C ASP A 198 -5.62 52.05 -28.34
N GLU A 199 -5.49 51.80 -29.64
CA GLU A 199 -6.35 50.84 -30.36
C GLU A 199 -6.02 49.39 -29.96
N GLU A 200 -4.76 49.02 -29.82
CA GLU A 200 -4.34 47.70 -29.35
C GLU A 200 -4.72 47.45 -27.89
N TYR A 201 -4.60 48.47 -27.06
CA TYR A 201 -5.05 48.43 -25.68
C TYR A 201 -6.55 48.16 -25.57
N ALA A 202 -7.40 48.90 -26.30
CA ALA A 202 -8.83 48.73 -26.29
C ALA A 202 -9.28 47.36 -26.77
N ALA A 203 -8.71 46.87 -27.88
CA ALA A 203 -9.04 45.56 -28.44
C ALA A 203 -8.69 44.43 -27.49
N LYS A 204 -7.49 44.46 -26.87
CA LYS A 204 -7.03 43.42 -25.97
C LYS A 204 -7.78 43.44 -24.63
N ARG A 205 -8.11 44.64 -24.12
CA ARG A 205 -8.91 44.81 -22.91
C ARG A 205 -10.30 44.20 -23.07
N GLN A 206 -10.94 44.44 -24.21
CA GLN A 206 -12.25 43.88 -24.50
C GLN A 206 -12.24 42.37 -24.49
N SER A 207 -11.23 41.76 -25.20
CA SER A 207 -11.04 40.32 -25.26
C SER A 207 -10.78 39.69 -23.89
N LEU A 208 -10.13 40.37 -22.94
CA LEU A 208 -9.90 39.89 -21.59
C LEU A 208 -11.14 40.03 -20.70
N LEU A 209 -11.95 41.03 -20.90
CA LEU A 209 -13.23 41.25 -20.18
C LEU A 209 -14.28 40.21 -20.59
N ASP A 210 -14.28 39.77 -21.83
CA ASP A 210 -15.20 38.74 -22.34
C ASP A 210 -14.87 37.33 -21.82
N GLN A 211 -13.71 37.15 -21.13
CA GLN A 211 -13.27 35.91 -20.51
C GLN A 211 -13.56 35.82 -19.00
N ILE A 212 -14.06 36.87 -18.40
CA ILE A 212 -14.47 36.95 -16.98
C ILE A 212 -15.98 36.71 -16.87
#